data_c7385440a94d4a78e54eb22756958df0
#
_entry.id   c7385440a94d4a78e54eb22756958df0
#
_cell.length_a   1.000
_cell.length_b   1.000
_cell.length_c   1.000
_cell.angle_alpha   90.00
_cell.angle_beta   90.00
_cell.angle_gamma   90.00
#
_symmetry.space_group_name_H-M   'P 1'
#
loop_
_entity.id
_entity.type
_entity.pdbx_description
1 polymer ?
#
loop_
_entity_poly.entity_id
_entity_poly.type
_entity_poly.pdbx_seq_one_letter_code
_entity_poly.pdbx_strand_id
1 'polypeptide(L)'
;MALQKITAFAGMVAALMIMGSWPASAGPVEGAWAIDDLILEIYQCQDFMCGRVAWVKDPHRRKQDCGRTIVWGLSASGPETWSDGSIYDTTDGNTYRLNAALNPDGTLRARIFRGIPLLGKTEILRRVKAWSQPGWCSARLPN
;
A
#
# COMPACT_ATOMS: atom_id res chain seq x y z
N MET A 1 -60.29 44.19 27.70
CA MET A 1 -58.79 44.14 27.50
C MET A 1 -58.33 42.72 27.67
N ALA A 2 -58.02 42.04 26.59
CA ALA A 2 -57.55 40.67 26.62
C ALA A 2 -56.07 40.69 26.34
N LEU A 3 -55.21 40.29 27.31
CA LEU A 3 -53.82 40.05 27.13
C LEU A 3 -53.66 38.62 26.60
N GLN A 4 -53.30 38.48 25.34
CA GLN A 4 -52.88 37.20 24.79
C GLN A 4 -51.43 36.93 25.16
N LYS A 5 -51.23 35.88 25.94
CA LYS A 5 -49.89 35.31 26.20
C LYS A 5 -49.46 34.50 25.03
N ILE A 6 -48.40 34.94 24.30
CA ILE A 6 -47.74 34.18 23.27
C ILE A 6 -46.71 33.29 23.96
N THR A 7 -46.99 31.99 24.02
CA THR A 7 -46.02 30.99 24.44
C THR A 7 -45.15 30.63 23.23
N ALA A 8 -43.89 31.05 23.29
CA ALA A 8 -42.86 30.63 22.32
C ALA A 8 -42.44 29.19 22.59
N PHE A 9 -42.80 28.28 21.70
CA PHE A 9 -42.22 26.92 21.65
C PHE A 9 -40.83 26.99 21.02
N ALA A 10 -39.82 26.87 21.85
CA ALA A 10 -38.45 26.65 21.39
C ALA A 10 -38.30 25.18 20.92
N GLY A 11 -38.38 24.97 19.62
CA GLY A 11 -38.10 23.69 19.01
C GLY A 11 -36.59 23.45 18.97
N MET A 12 -36.12 22.54 19.82
CA MET A 12 -34.75 22.08 19.85
C MET A 12 -34.56 21.05 18.73
N VAL A 13 -34.03 21.50 17.59
CA VAL A 13 -33.63 20.58 16.48
C VAL A 13 -32.32 19.95 16.87
N ALA A 14 -32.36 18.69 17.31
CA ALA A 14 -31.18 17.86 17.50
C ALA A 14 -30.68 17.43 16.10
N ALA A 15 -29.61 18.07 15.62
CA ALA A 15 -28.91 17.64 14.43
C ALA A 15 -28.13 16.37 14.77
N LEU A 16 -28.63 15.20 14.34
CA LEU A 16 -27.87 13.96 14.34
C LEU A 16 -26.74 14.11 13.32
N MET A 17 -25.53 14.28 13.81
CA MET A 17 -24.30 14.12 13.00
C MET A 17 -24.12 12.64 12.72
N ILE A 18 -24.56 12.20 11.54
CA ILE A 18 -24.22 10.87 11.01
C ILE A 18 -22.75 10.96 10.60
N MET A 19 -21.86 10.50 11.47
CA MET A 19 -20.48 10.22 11.09
C MET A 19 -20.48 9.03 10.15
N GLY A 20 -20.60 9.30 8.86
CA GLY A 20 -20.41 8.29 7.83
C GLY A 20 -18.96 7.81 7.89
N SER A 21 -18.73 6.60 8.36
CA SER A 21 -17.45 5.91 8.17
C SER A 21 -17.30 5.64 6.68
N TRP A 22 -16.46 6.42 6.02
CA TRP A 22 -16.11 6.15 4.65
C TRP A 22 -15.22 4.89 4.64
N PRO A 23 -15.51 3.89 3.80
CA PRO A 23 -14.62 2.75 3.68
C PRO A 23 -13.24 3.28 3.25
N ALA A 24 -12.20 2.87 3.97
CA ALA A 24 -10.83 3.14 3.55
C ALA A 24 -10.63 2.51 2.18
N SER A 25 -10.59 3.34 1.15
CA SER A 25 -10.31 2.89 -0.21
C SER A 25 -8.89 2.39 -0.25
N ALA A 26 -8.65 1.18 -0.79
CA ALA A 26 -7.31 0.69 -1.04
C ALA A 26 -6.51 1.79 -1.77
N GLY A 27 -5.32 2.10 -1.26
CA GLY A 27 -4.50 3.16 -1.86
C GLY A 27 -4.09 2.81 -3.29
N PRO A 28 -3.73 3.79 -4.13
CA PRO A 28 -3.43 3.55 -5.54
C PRO A 28 -2.22 2.63 -5.76
N VAL A 29 -1.35 2.45 -4.77
CA VAL A 29 -0.19 1.57 -4.82
C VAL A 29 -0.50 0.15 -4.34
N GLU A 30 -1.61 -0.07 -3.64
CA GLU A 30 -1.98 -1.39 -3.15
C GLU A 30 -2.24 -2.37 -4.29
N GLY A 31 -1.91 -3.64 -4.07
CA GLY A 31 -2.12 -4.72 -5.02
C GLY A 31 -0.84 -5.44 -5.43
N ALA A 32 -0.93 -6.24 -6.49
CA ALA A 32 0.15 -7.08 -6.95
C ALA A 32 0.96 -6.41 -8.08
N TRP A 33 2.26 -6.47 -7.94
CA TRP A 33 3.23 -5.84 -8.83
C TRP A 33 4.33 -6.82 -9.24
N ALA A 34 4.49 -7.02 -10.55
CA ALA A 34 5.55 -7.86 -11.10
C ALA A 34 6.84 -7.05 -11.25
N ILE A 35 7.93 -7.64 -10.78
CA ILE A 35 9.29 -7.18 -10.95
C ILE A 35 10.20 -8.39 -11.20
N ASP A 36 10.88 -8.42 -12.34
CA ASP A 36 11.76 -9.52 -12.74
C ASP A 36 11.12 -10.91 -12.51
N ASP A 37 11.69 -11.69 -11.59
CA ASP A 37 11.32 -13.06 -11.30
C ASP A 37 10.36 -13.23 -10.11
N LEU A 38 9.78 -12.12 -9.62
CA LEU A 38 8.85 -12.18 -8.48
C LEU A 38 7.65 -11.24 -8.63
N ILE A 39 6.61 -11.52 -7.88
CA ILE A 39 5.48 -10.61 -7.70
C ILE A 39 5.42 -10.20 -6.24
N LEU A 40 5.36 -8.89 -6.02
CA LEU A 40 5.13 -8.27 -4.72
C LEU A 40 3.65 -7.93 -4.56
N GLU A 41 3.10 -8.22 -3.41
CA GLU A 41 1.82 -7.67 -2.96
C GLU A 41 2.09 -6.51 -2.03
N ILE A 42 1.70 -5.29 -2.42
CA ILE A 42 1.78 -4.08 -1.60
C ILE A 42 0.45 -3.91 -0.86
N TYR A 43 0.52 -3.69 0.43
CA TYR A 43 -0.63 -3.58 1.32
C TYR A 43 -0.38 -2.56 2.44
N GLN A 44 -1.47 -2.05 3.00
CA GLN A 44 -1.41 -1.16 4.17
C GLN A 44 -0.98 -1.96 5.41
N CYS A 45 0.05 -1.49 6.10
CA CYS A 45 0.51 -2.02 7.38
C CYS A 45 0.67 -0.88 8.39
N GLN A 46 -0.28 -0.75 9.30
CA GLN A 46 -0.37 0.41 10.19
C GLN A 46 -0.44 1.73 9.38
N ASP A 47 0.44 2.68 9.65
CA ASP A 47 0.49 3.98 8.96
C ASP A 47 1.37 3.99 7.70
N PHE A 48 1.89 2.83 7.30
CA PHE A 48 2.84 2.68 6.20
C PHE A 48 2.31 1.69 5.16
N MET A 49 3.01 1.63 4.03
CA MET A 49 2.85 0.55 3.07
C MET A 49 3.96 -0.48 3.28
N CYS A 50 3.59 -1.74 3.22
CA CYS A 50 4.47 -2.89 3.23
C CYS A 50 4.32 -3.69 1.94
N GLY A 51 5.30 -4.53 1.65
CA GLY A 51 5.25 -5.44 0.51
C GLY A 51 5.76 -6.82 0.88
N ARG A 52 5.01 -7.84 0.49
CA ARG A 52 5.40 -9.24 0.69
C ARG A 52 5.52 -9.95 -0.66
N VAL A 53 6.33 -10.97 -0.68
CA VAL A 53 6.47 -11.84 -1.86
C VAL A 53 5.20 -12.67 -2.03
N ALA A 54 4.51 -12.49 -3.15
CA ALA A 54 3.28 -13.19 -3.50
C ALA A 54 3.51 -14.32 -4.50
N TRP A 55 4.60 -14.26 -5.27
CA TRP A 55 4.99 -15.28 -6.23
C TRP A 55 6.48 -15.17 -6.55
N VAL A 56 7.12 -16.31 -6.80
CA VAL A 56 8.52 -16.41 -7.24
C VAL A 56 8.59 -17.37 -8.40
N LYS A 57 9.28 -17.01 -9.46
CA LYS A 57 9.46 -17.83 -10.66
C LYS A 57 10.20 -19.12 -10.36
N ASP A 58 11.32 -19.03 -9.64
CA ASP A 58 12.13 -20.20 -9.25
C ASP A 58 11.41 -21.03 -8.16
N PRO A 59 11.01 -22.28 -8.46
CA PRO A 59 10.35 -23.14 -7.48
C PRO A 59 11.20 -23.43 -6.24
N HIS A 60 12.53 -23.46 -6.38
CA HIS A 60 13.44 -23.74 -5.25
C HIS A 60 13.47 -22.62 -4.23
N ARG A 61 13.22 -21.39 -4.67
CA ARG A 61 13.16 -20.21 -3.80
C ARG A 61 11.80 -20.03 -3.11
N ARG A 62 10.74 -20.67 -3.60
CA ARG A 62 9.38 -20.48 -3.07
C ARG A 62 9.27 -20.77 -1.59
N LYS A 63 9.89 -21.85 -1.11
CA LYS A 63 9.84 -22.22 0.31
C LYS A 63 10.44 -21.14 1.22
N GLN A 64 11.47 -20.46 0.75
CA GLN A 64 12.19 -19.45 1.51
C GLN A 64 11.56 -18.07 1.40
N ASP A 65 11.12 -17.68 0.20
CA ASP A 65 10.75 -16.31 -0.13
C ASP A 65 9.24 -16.06 -0.06
N CYS A 66 8.40 -17.09 -0.29
CA CYS A 66 6.95 -16.95 -0.30
C CYS A 66 6.39 -16.37 1.01
N GLY A 67 5.58 -15.33 0.89
CA GLY A 67 4.94 -14.67 2.03
C GLY A 67 5.85 -13.79 2.86
N ARG A 68 7.14 -13.73 2.52
CA ARG A 68 8.11 -12.91 3.24
C ARG A 68 7.85 -11.44 2.98
N THR A 69 7.75 -10.65 4.03
CA THR A 69 7.72 -9.18 3.93
C THR A 69 9.12 -8.69 3.61
N ILE A 70 9.28 -8.06 2.46
CA ILE A 70 10.56 -7.52 1.98
C ILE A 70 10.55 -6.01 1.79
N VAL A 71 9.38 -5.38 1.80
CA VAL A 71 9.22 -3.92 1.80
C VAL A 71 8.52 -3.50 3.08
N TRP A 72 9.01 -2.45 3.73
CA TRP A 72 8.39 -1.89 4.94
C TRP A 72 8.66 -0.39 5.07
N GLY A 73 7.81 0.28 5.85
CA GLY A 73 7.98 1.68 6.22
C GLY A 73 7.81 2.67 5.08
N LEU A 74 7.21 2.27 3.96
CA LEU A 74 7.02 3.14 2.81
C LEU A 74 5.87 4.12 3.08
N SER A 75 6.21 5.40 3.27
CA SER A 75 5.28 6.47 3.67
C SER A 75 4.80 7.27 2.48
N ALA A 76 3.52 7.62 2.44
CA ALA A 76 3.00 8.53 1.43
C ALA A 76 3.69 9.90 1.55
N SER A 77 4.25 10.38 0.46
CA SER A 77 4.92 11.69 0.34
C SER A 77 4.22 12.63 -0.65
N GLY A 78 3.18 12.16 -1.30
CA GLY A 78 2.33 12.87 -2.25
C GLY A 78 1.17 11.98 -2.69
N PRO A 79 0.29 12.44 -3.60
CA PRO A 79 -0.88 11.67 -4.05
C PRO A 79 -0.52 10.34 -4.70
N GLU A 80 0.62 10.29 -5.39
CA GLU A 80 1.10 9.13 -6.16
C GLU A 80 2.58 8.84 -5.91
N THR A 81 3.10 9.29 -4.76
CA THR A 81 4.50 9.11 -4.37
C THR A 81 4.62 8.62 -2.94
N TRP A 82 5.64 7.80 -2.71
CA TRP A 82 5.99 7.24 -1.41
C TRP A 82 7.49 7.32 -1.20
N SER A 83 7.92 7.55 0.04
CA SER A 83 9.33 7.68 0.41
C SER A 83 9.65 6.96 1.73
N ASP A 84 10.92 7.00 2.09
CA ASP A 84 11.45 6.52 3.37
C ASP A 84 11.28 5.03 3.63
N GLY A 85 10.89 4.26 2.61
CA GLY A 85 10.78 2.82 2.68
C GLY A 85 12.13 2.12 2.71
N SER A 86 12.07 0.85 3.08
CA SER A 86 13.18 -0.09 3.00
C SER A 86 12.76 -1.31 2.19
N ILE A 87 13.69 -1.86 1.43
CA ILE A 87 13.51 -3.10 0.68
C ILE A 87 14.66 -4.06 0.94
N TYR A 88 14.34 -5.31 1.27
CA TYR A 88 15.30 -6.40 1.37
C TYR A 88 15.42 -7.10 0.03
N ASP A 89 16.62 -7.12 -0.52
CA ASP A 89 16.92 -7.86 -1.74
C ASP A 89 17.23 -9.33 -1.38
N THR A 90 16.35 -10.22 -1.80
CA THR A 90 16.47 -11.65 -1.52
C THR A 90 17.60 -12.33 -2.31
N THR A 91 18.18 -11.65 -3.29
CA THR A 91 19.25 -12.16 -4.14
C THR A 91 20.62 -11.94 -3.49
N ASP A 92 20.86 -10.74 -2.97
CA ASP A 92 22.16 -10.39 -2.35
C ASP A 92 22.13 -10.34 -0.82
N GLY A 93 20.95 -10.44 -0.20
CA GLY A 93 20.76 -10.43 1.24
C GLY A 93 20.94 -9.07 1.91
N ASN A 94 20.93 -7.99 1.14
CA ASN A 94 21.09 -6.63 1.64
C ASN A 94 19.76 -5.88 1.72
N THR A 95 19.73 -4.88 2.61
CA THR A 95 18.62 -3.94 2.71
C THR A 95 19.01 -2.60 2.10
N TYR A 96 18.11 -2.06 1.30
CA TYR A 96 18.25 -0.79 0.60
C TYR A 96 17.15 0.18 1.00
N ARG A 97 17.35 1.45 0.72
CA ARG A 97 16.31 2.48 0.80
C ARG A 97 15.42 2.39 -0.44
N LEU A 98 14.15 2.75 -0.27
CA LEU A 98 13.14 2.67 -1.33
C LEU A 98 12.30 3.92 -1.36
N ASN A 99 12.21 4.53 -2.55
CA ASN A 99 11.17 5.49 -2.90
C ASN A 99 10.36 4.93 -4.07
N ALA A 100 9.08 5.24 -4.13
CA ALA A 100 8.19 4.77 -5.19
C ALA A 100 7.33 5.91 -5.73
N ALA A 101 6.98 5.82 -7.00
CA ALA A 101 6.06 6.74 -7.66
C ALA A 101 5.21 6.01 -8.69
N LEU A 102 3.92 6.28 -8.69
CA LEU A 102 3.01 5.76 -9.71
C LEU A 102 3.14 6.62 -10.97
N ASN A 103 3.43 5.98 -12.10
CA ASN A 103 3.54 6.64 -13.39
C ASN A 103 2.15 6.82 -14.03
N PRO A 104 1.96 7.80 -14.93
CA PRO A 104 0.70 8.01 -15.64
C PRO A 104 0.22 6.79 -16.46
N ASP A 105 1.12 5.92 -16.89
CA ASP A 105 0.82 4.67 -17.61
C ASP A 105 0.37 3.52 -16.69
N GLY A 106 0.27 3.74 -15.39
CA GLY A 106 -0.13 2.75 -14.40
C GLY A 106 0.98 1.82 -13.93
N THR A 107 2.22 2.01 -14.37
CA THR A 107 3.39 1.32 -13.82
C THR A 107 3.85 1.98 -12.52
N LEU A 108 4.54 1.22 -11.66
CA LEU A 108 5.14 1.73 -10.44
C LEU A 108 6.65 1.84 -10.64
N ARG A 109 7.18 3.03 -10.49
CA ARG A 109 8.63 3.29 -10.52
C ARG A 109 9.18 3.18 -9.10
N ALA A 110 10.06 2.24 -8.87
CA ALA A 110 10.78 2.04 -7.63
C ALA A 110 12.22 2.55 -7.75
N ARG A 111 12.62 3.45 -6.88
CA ARG A 111 14.00 3.92 -6.76
C ARG A 111 14.64 3.28 -5.56
N ILE A 112 15.63 2.42 -5.81
CA ILE A 112 16.32 1.60 -4.81
C ILE A 112 17.75 2.12 -4.69
N PHE A 113 18.19 2.48 -3.48
CA PHE A 113 19.45 3.17 -3.28
C PHE A 113 20.06 2.92 -1.90
N ARG A 114 21.36 3.21 -1.79
CA ARG A 114 22.09 3.40 -0.52
C ARG A 114 22.53 4.85 -0.43
N GLY A 115 22.40 5.43 0.76
CA GLY A 115 22.75 6.83 0.98
C GLY A 115 21.77 7.80 0.32
N ILE A 116 22.06 8.24 -0.92
CA ILE A 116 21.23 9.21 -1.66
C ILE A 116 20.55 8.59 -2.89
N PRO A 117 19.32 9.04 -3.24
CA PRO A 117 18.59 8.50 -4.38
C PRO A 117 19.33 8.59 -5.72
N LEU A 118 20.16 9.59 -5.91
CA LEU A 118 20.91 9.82 -7.15
C LEU A 118 21.80 8.62 -7.53
N LEU A 119 22.36 7.92 -6.55
CA LEU A 119 23.27 6.78 -6.75
C LEU A 119 22.57 5.41 -6.79
N GLY A 120 21.24 5.40 -6.84
CA GLY A 120 20.45 4.18 -6.87
C GLY A 120 20.18 3.65 -8.27
N LYS A 121 19.44 2.54 -8.31
CA LYS A 121 18.83 1.97 -9.53
C LYS A 121 17.33 2.24 -9.55
N THR A 122 16.77 2.28 -10.74
CA THR A 122 15.32 2.39 -10.95
C THR A 122 14.79 1.08 -11.51
N GLU A 123 13.74 0.57 -10.89
CA GLU A 123 12.98 -0.57 -11.37
C GLU A 123 11.56 -0.13 -11.74
N ILE A 124 11.02 -0.71 -12.80
CA ILE A 124 9.64 -0.46 -13.23
C ILE A 124 8.82 -1.72 -13.00
N LEU A 125 7.88 -1.61 -12.10
CA LEU A 125 6.98 -2.70 -11.74
C LEU A 125 5.68 -2.56 -12.54
N ARG A 126 5.18 -3.68 -13.02
CA ARG A 126 3.90 -3.75 -13.77
C ARG A 126 2.81 -4.31 -12.86
N ARG A 127 1.65 -3.68 -12.90
CA ARG A 127 0.50 -4.19 -12.16
C ARG A 127 0.06 -5.54 -12.71
N VAL A 128 -0.19 -6.48 -11.83
CA VAL A 128 -0.65 -7.84 -12.17
C VAL A 128 -2.05 -8.03 -11.58
N LYS A 129 -2.93 -8.68 -12.35
CA LYS A 129 -4.19 -9.15 -11.78
C LYS A 129 -3.87 -10.28 -10.80
N ALA A 130 -4.27 -10.09 -9.55
CA ALA A 130 -4.03 -11.06 -8.49
C ALA A 130 -4.59 -12.45 -8.86
N TRP A 131 -3.93 -13.49 -8.38
CA TRP A 131 -4.45 -14.87 -8.26
C TRP A 131 -4.57 -15.70 -9.55
N SER A 132 -4.00 -15.29 -10.66
CA SER A 132 -4.10 -16.02 -11.93
C SER A 132 -2.89 -16.91 -12.26
N GLN A 133 -1.83 -16.89 -11.45
CA GLN A 133 -0.57 -17.61 -11.73
C GLN A 133 -0.49 -18.92 -10.94
N PRO A 134 -0.17 -20.07 -11.57
CA PRO A 134 0.18 -21.28 -10.85
C PRO A 134 1.39 -21.05 -9.92
N GLY A 135 1.31 -21.54 -8.69
CA GLY A 135 2.39 -21.39 -7.71
C GLY A 135 2.38 -20.06 -6.96
N TRP A 136 1.23 -19.38 -6.96
CA TRP A 136 1.01 -18.23 -6.06
C TRP A 136 1.26 -18.64 -4.62
N CYS A 137 1.99 -17.81 -3.89
CA CYS A 137 2.28 -18.07 -2.49
C CYS A 137 0.98 -18.12 -1.69
N SER A 138 0.74 -19.20 -0.95
CA SER A 138 -0.35 -19.28 0.02
C SER A 138 -0.02 -18.43 1.24
N ALA A 139 0.10 -17.13 1.06
CA ALA A 139 0.22 -16.21 2.16
C ALA A 139 -1.14 -16.14 2.85
N ARG A 140 -1.29 -16.86 3.97
CA ARG A 140 -2.38 -16.57 4.89
C ARG A 140 -2.21 -15.13 5.32
N LEU A 141 -3.22 -14.33 5.01
CA LEU A 141 -3.38 -13.05 5.67
C LEU A 141 -3.32 -13.32 7.19
N PRO A 142 -2.53 -12.58 7.96
CA PRO A 142 -2.70 -12.60 9.39
C PRO A 142 -4.15 -12.17 9.67
N ASN A 143 -4.88 -13.00 10.39
CA ASN A 143 -6.21 -12.68 10.90
C ASN A 143 -6.12 -11.46 11.82
#